data_7ad2fc55351c841c7f4fb6df06e3ace0
#
_entry.id   7ad2fc55351c841c7f4fb6df06e3ace0
#
_cell.length_a   1.000
_cell.length_b   1.000
_cell.length_c   1.000
_cell.angle_alpha   90.00
_cell.angle_beta   90.00
_cell.angle_gamma   90.00
#
_symmetry.space_group_name_H-M   'P 1'
#
loop_
_entity.id
_entity.type
_entity.pdbx_description
1 polymer ?
#
loop_
_entity_poly.entity_id
_entity_poly.type
_entity_poly.pdbx_seq_one_letter_code
_entity_poly.pdbx_strand_id
1 'polypeptide(L)'
;MKSNKIFTALLVLVVMFAFTSSVNAGGKVYKLGLSLAITGPTSDAGNPYSKGVEDYFKFANETKILGDDKIDCTIRDDQYKTDITKRNFEDYLDQGIVLYLNYSTGSTLGLKKDFEEEKIAVIPASFHRGNLENSNYIFLPVASYSEQVIVMSEYVANNHKGGGTPKVALFLHPSAFGRGPLADTQAAVKAGLNIEIVEVVEHGKDLDNTAMLKRLMSKGV
;
A
#
# COMPACT_ATOMS: atom_id res chain seq x y z
N MET A 1 37.92 7.92 63.22
CA MET A 1 36.58 7.41 62.91
C MET A 1 35.79 8.23 61.85
N LYS A 2 36.07 9.51 61.56
CA LYS A 2 35.35 10.30 60.54
C LYS A 2 35.78 9.97 59.10
N SER A 3 37.07 9.56 58.85
CA SER A 3 37.63 9.27 57.54
C SER A 3 36.97 8.08 56.84
N ASN A 4 36.67 7.01 57.58
CA ASN A 4 36.09 5.80 56.97
C ASN A 4 34.64 5.97 56.49
N LYS A 5 33.86 6.88 57.09
CA LYS A 5 32.49 7.13 56.67
C LYS A 5 32.42 7.91 55.34
N ILE A 6 33.40 8.80 55.09
CA ILE A 6 33.49 9.54 53.82
C ILE A 6 33.91 8.57 52.67
N PHE A 7 34.85 7.69 52.96
CA PHE A 7 35.29 6.70 51.96
C PHE A 7 34.21 5.70 51.61
N THR A 8 33.42 5.25 52.59
CA THR A 8 32.27 4.37 52.36
C THR A 8 31.14 5.09 51.58
N ALA A 9 30.88 6.36 51.89
CA ALA A 9 29.89 7.15 51.13
C ALA A 9 30.32 7.41 49.69
N LEU A 10 31.62 7.66 49.45
CA LEU A 10 32.15 7.82 48.09
C LEU A 10 32.08 6.50 47.27
N LEU A 11 32.36 5.37 47.90
CA LEU A 11 32.29 4.06 47.27
C LEU A 11 30.85 3.67 46.91
N VAL A 12 29.87 3.99 47.77
CA VAL A 12 28.44 3.76 47.50
C VAL A 12 27.96 4.66 46.36
N LEU A 13 28.41 5.91 46.29
CA LEU A 13 28.06 6.83 45.20
C LEU A 13 28.63 6.37 43.86
N VAL A 14 29.86 5.86 43.82
CA VAL A 14 30.47 5.31 42.60
C VAL A 14 29.78 4.01 42.13
N VAL A 15 29.37 3.15 43.07
CA VAL A 15 28.61 1.95 42.75
C VAL A 15 27.19 2.28 42.25
N MET A 16 26.51 3.27 42.81
CA MET A 16 25.23 3.77 42.28
C MET A 16 25.34 4.35 40.86
N PHE A 17 26.42 5.08 40.58
CA PHE A 17 26.69 5.61 39.24
C PHE A 17 27.02 4.51 38.21
N ALA A 18 27.63 3.41 38.63
CA ALA A 18 27.96 2.27 37.75
C ALA A 18 26.72 1.44 37.33
N PHE A 19 25.60 1.50 38.08
CA PHE A 19 24.35 0.80 37.77
C PHE A 19 23.40 1.60 36.87
N THR A 20 23.68 2.87 36.59
CA THR A 20 22.79 3.69 35.73
C THR A 20 23.18 3.67 34.24
N SER A 21 24.17 2.89 33.83
CA SER A 21 24.72 2.91 32.46
C SER A 21 24.36 1.68 31.62
N SER A 22 23.29 0.99 31.92
CA SER A 22 22.75 0.01 30.95
C SER A 22 21.53 0.59 30.23
N VAL A 23 21.65 1.80 29.72
CA VAL A 23 20.81 2.22 28.60
C VAL A 23 21.21 1.34 27.44
N ASN A 24 20.33 0.43 27.08
CA ASN A 24 20.50 -0.39 25.90
C ASN A 24 20.60 0.56 24.69
N ALA A 25 21.85 0.89 24.30
CA ALA A 25 22.17 1.79 23.19
C ALA A 25 21.98 1.11 21.82
N GLY A 26 21.26 0.00 21.80
CA GLY A 26 20.82 -0.63 20.57
C GLY A 26 19.46 -0.10 20.16
N GLY A 27 19.34 0.39 18.91
CA GLY A 27 18.05 0.77 18.32
C GLY A 27 17.08 -0.39 18.30
N LYS A 28 15.79 -0.09 18.23
CA LYS A 28 14.71 -1.08 18.08
C LYS A 28 14.71 -1.64 16.66
N VAL A 29 14.25 -2.87 16.51
CA VAL A 29 13.98 -3.46 15.19
C VAL A 29 12.47 -3.56 15.02
N TYR A 30 11.94 -2.83 14.03
CA TYR A 30 10.54 -2.89 13.64
C TYR A 30 10.36 -3.93 12.55
N LYS A 31 9.63 -5.00 12.85
CA LYS A 31 9.32 -6.04 11.88
C LYS A 31 8.11 -5.67 11.05
N LEU A 32 8.25 -5.75 9.74
CA LEU A 32 7.19 -5.51 8.77
C LEU A 32 6.95 -6.76 7.93
N GLY A 33 5.70 -6.99 7.53
CA GLY A 33 5.36 -8.02 6.56
C GLY A 33 4.90 -7.38 5.25
N LEU A 34 5.29 -7.95 4.12
CA LEU A 34 4.79 -7.58 2.79
C LEU A 34 4.37 -8.83 2.02
N SER A 35 3.10 -8.86 1.60
CA SER A 35 2.60 -9.85 0.64
C SER A 35 2.33 -9.20 -0.70
N LEU A 36 2.86 -9.79 -1.76
CA LEU A 36 2.68 -9.30 -3.13
C LEU A 36 2.89 -10.42 -4.16
N ALA A 37 2.45 -10.14 -5.39
CA ALA A 37 2.62 -11.05 -6.51
C ALA A 37 4.04 -10.97 -7.10
N ILE A 38 4.99 -11.69 -6.53
CA ILE A 38 6.32 -11.89 -7.15
C ILE A 38 6.15 -12.76 -8.39
N THR A 39 5.28 -13.75 -8.31
CA THR A 39 4.84 -14.58 -9.44
C THR A 39 3.34 -14.41 -9.70
N GLY A 40 2.81 -15.02 -10.77
CA GLY A 40 1.38 -14.96 -11.09
C GLY A 40 0.97 -13.80 -12.00
N PRO A 41 -0.35 -13.47 -12.03
CA PRO A 41 -0.93 -12.61 -13.08
C PRO A 41 -0.38 -11.18 -13.15
N THR A 42 0.04 -10.61 -12.03
CA THR A 42 0.52 -9.22 -11.91
C THR A 42 1.99 -9.12 -11.51
N SER A 43 2.76 -10.17 -11.77
CA SER A 43 4.19 -10.25 -11.40
C SER A 43 5.06 -9.24 -12.16
N ASP A 44 4.64 -8.79 -13.33
CA ASP A 44 5.26 -7.73 -14.10
C ASP A 44 5.34 -6.39 -13.34
N ALA A 45 4.38 -6.11 -12.48
CA ALA A 45 4.39 -4.97 -11.58
C ALA A 45 4.84 -5.35 -10.15
N GLY A 46 4.43 -6.53 -9.65
CA GLY A 46 4.73 -6.96 -8.28
C GLY A 46 6.21 -7.21 -8.04
N ASN A 47 6.92 -7.85 -8.99
CA ASN A 47 8.34 -8.13 -8.84
C ASN A 47 9.21 -6.86 -8.77
N PRO A 48 9.14 -5.88 -9.69
CA PRO A 48 9.88 -4.63 -9.52
C PRO A 48 9.45 -3.83 -8.29
N TYR A 49 8.17 -3.89 -7.89
CA TYR A 49 7.71 -3.25 -6.65
C TYR A 49 8.42 -3.85 -5.42
N SER A 50 8.57 -5.19 -5.34
CA SER A 50 9.29 -5.83 -4.23
C SER A 50 10.73 -5.34 -4.14
N LYS A 51 11.41 -5.20 -5.28
CA LYS A 51 12.80 -4.70 -5.33
C LYS A 51 12.90 -3.26 -4.84
N GLY A 52 11.96 -2.40 -5.25
CA GLY A 52 11.89 -1.03 -4.75
C GLY A 52 11.71 -0.95 -3.23
N VAL A 53 10.89 -1.82 -2.65
CA VAL A 53 10.70 -1.89 -1.19
C VAL A 53 11.97 -2.39 -0.49
N GLU A 54 12.60 -3.45 -0.99
CA GLU A 54 13.88 -3.97 -0.46
C GLU A 54 14.95 -2.87 -0.47
N ASP A 55 15.13 -2.20 -1.61
CA ASP A 55 16.13 -1.13 -1.78
C ASP A 55 15.86 0.06 -0.87
N TYR A 56 14.59 0.47 -0.74
CA TYR A 56 14.24 1.58 0.13
C TYR A 56 14.50 1.27 1.62
N PHE A 57 14.11 0.12 2.12
CA PHE A 57 14.36 -0.22 3.52
C PHE A 57 15.84 -0.44 3.81
N LYS A 58 16.59 -0.98 2.86
CA LYS A 58 18.05 -1.02 2.95
C LYS A 58 18.64 0.39 3.05
N PHE A 59 18.25 1.28 2.15
CA PHE A 59 18.65 2.70 2.17
C PHE A 59 18.27 3.38 3.49
N ALA A 60 17.04 3.18 3.98
CA ALA A 60 16.57 3.77 5.23
C ALA A 60 17.40 3.33 6.44
N ASN A 61 17.78 2.04 6.48
CA ASN A 61 18.62 1.49 7.53
C ASN A 61 20.09 1.97 7.45
N GLU A 62 20.64 2.04 6.24
CA GLU A 62 22.03 2.49 6.00
C GLU A 62 22.21 3.99 6.29
N THR A 63 21.21 4.78 5.90
CA THR A 63 21.21 6.24 6.11
C THR A 63 20.68 6.66 7.49
N LYS A 64 20.28 5.70 8.32
CA LYS A 64 19.75 5.94 9.66
C LYS A 64 18.57 6.92 9.70
N ILE A 65 17.63 6.83 8.75
CA ILE A 65 16.42 7.68 8.72
C ILE A 65 15.65 7.61 10.05
N LEU A 66 15.66 6.47 10.73
CA LEU A 66 15.05 6.24 12.04
C LEU A 66 16.08 6.34 13.20
N GLY A 67 17.20 6.99 13.00
CA GLY A 67 18.30 7.04 13.97
C GLY A 67 18.98 5.66 14.08
N ASP A 68 19.04 5.11 15.29
CA ASP A 68 19.62 3.79 15.51
C ASP A 68 18.60 2.64 15.39
N ASP A 69 17.33 2.96 15.21
CA ASP A 69 16.27 1.98 14.95
C ASP A 69 16.38 1.42 13.52
N LYS A 70 15.88 0.20 13.31
CA LYS A 70 15.95 -0.50 12.02
C LYS A 70 14.60 -1.05 11.61
N ILE A 71 14.43 -1.18 10.31
CA ILE A 71 13.32 -1.88 9.69
C ILE A 71 13.80 -3.26 9.22
N ASP A 72 13.07 -4.30 9.62
CA ASP A 72 13.21 -5.67 9.14
C ASP A 72 11.92 -6.05 8.41
N CYS A 73 11.94 -6.04 7.08
CA CYS A 73 10.77 -6.33 6.25
C CYS A 73 10.90 -7.71 5.60
N THR A 74 10.03 -8.62 6.01
CA THR A 74 9.90 -9.93 5.37
C THR A 74 8.93 -9.85 4.20
N ILE A 75 9.37 -10.25 3.01
CA ILE A 75 8.60 -10.22 1.76
C ILE A 75 8.24 -11.64 1.35
N ARG A 76 6.96 -11.91 1.04
CA ARG A 76 6.48 -13.21 0.57
C ARG A 76 5.61 -13.08 -0.68
N ASP A 77 5.78 -14.03 -1.58
CA ASP A 77 4.93 -14.18 -2.77
C ASP A 77 3.51 -14.64 -2.37
N ASP A 78 2.50 -13.95 -2.85
CA ASP A 78 1.10 -14.36 -2.71
C ASP A 78 0.44 -14.76 -4.04
N GLN A 79 1.17 -14.69 -5.13
CA GLN A 79 0.70 -15.02 -6.47
C GLN A 79 -0.59 -14.27 -6.89
N TYR A 80 -0.88 -13.14 -6.25
CA TYR A 80 -2.13 -12.40 -6.39
C TYR A 80 -3.37 -13.18 -5.92
N LYS A 81 -3.21 -14.07 -4.92
CA LYS A 81 -4.27 -14.93 -4.37
C LYS A 81 -4.56 -14.59 -2.92
N THR A 82 -5.81 -14.27 -2.62
CA THR A 82 -6.24 -13.85 -1.27
C THR A 82 -6.00 -14.91 -0.20
N ASP A 83 -6.17 -16.20 -0.54
CA ASP A 83 -5.94 -17.30 0.41
C ASP A 83 -4.46 -17.46 0.77
N ILE A 84 -3.54 -17.17 -0.17
CA ILE A 84 -2.10 -17.16 0.12
C ILE A 84 -1.73 -15.90 0.92
N THR A 85 -2.29 -14.74 0.55
CA THR A 85 -2.10 -13.50 1.30
C THR A 85 -2.53 -13.67 2.76
N LYS A 86 -3.65 -14.35 3.02
CA LYS A 86 -4.14 -14.61 4.38
C LYS A 86 -3.15 -15.45 5.18
N ARG A 87 -2.67 -16.56 4.64
CA ARG A 87 -1.65 -17.39 5.30
C ARG A 87 -0.37 -16.62 5.58
N ASN A 88 0.09 -15.81 4.62
CA ASN A 88 1.26 -14.96 4.83
C ASN A 88 1.03 -13.98 5.98
N PHE A 89 -0.17 -13.38 6.06
CA PHE A 89 -0.51 -12.43 7.12
C PHE A 89 -0.52 -13.10 8.49
N GLU A 90 -1.14 -14.28 8.63
CA GLU A 90 -1.14 -15.08 9.85
C GLU A 90 0.30 -15.41 10.30
N ASP A 91 1.15 -15.89 9.38
CA ASP A 91 2.56 -16.15 9.67
C ASP A 91 3.36 -14.90 10.07
N TYR A 92 3.01 -13.72 9.56
CA TYR A 92 3.63 -12.46 9.97
C TYR A 92 3.20 -12.03 11.37
N LEU A 93 1.94 -12.25 11.75
CA LEU A 93 1.46 -12.01 13.11
C LEU A 93 2.27 -12.82 14.12
N ASP A 94 2.51 -14.11 13.83
CA ASP A 94 3.34 -14.99 14.67
C ASP A 94 4.78 -14.47 14.80
N GLN A 95 5.28 -13.75 13.80
CA GLN A 95 6.61 -13.11 13.86
C GLN A 95 6.60 -11.78 14.63
N GLY A 96 5.43 -11.26 14.99
CA GLY A 96 5.27 -10.01 15.73
C GLY A 96 5.51 -8.76 14.88
N ILE A 97 4.95 -8.69 13.68
CA ILE A 97 5.01 -7.49 12.85
C ILE A 97 4.25 -6.32 13.52
N VAL A 98 4.69 -5.12 13.23
CA VAL A 98 4.03 -3.88 13.69
C VAL A 98 3.32 -3.12 12.57
N LEU A 99 3.62 -3.47 11.32
CA LEU A 99 3.03 -2.90 10.12
C LEU A 99 2.95 -3.96 9.02
N TYR A 100 1.85 -3.98 8.31
CA TYR A 100 1.66 -4.85 7.15
C TYR A 100 1.54 -4.04 5.87
N LEU A 101 2.30 -4.44 4.86
CA LEU A 101 2.22 -3.93 3.51
C LEU A 101 1.52 -4.97 2.65
N ASN A 102 0.46 -4.57 1.95
CA ASN A 102 -0.30 -5.49 1.10
C ASN A 102 -0.43 -4.95 -0.33
N TYR A 103 -0.17 -5.80 -1.31
CA TYR A 103 -0.16 -5.38 -2.70
C TYR A 103 -1.54 -5.43 -3.35
N SER A 104 -2.28 -6.51 -3.18
CA SER A 104 -3.50 -6.81 -3.93
C SER A 104 -4.74 -6.09 -3.39
N THR A 105 -5.53 -5.48 -4.29
CA THR A 105 -6.83 -4.90 -3.93
C THR A 105 -7.79 -5.95 -3.39
N GLY A 106 -7.87 -7.11 -4.06
CA GLY A 106 -8.79 -8.19 -3.65
C GLY A 106 -8.47 -8.71 -2.25
N SER A 107 -7.19 -8.93 -1.94
CA SER A 107 -6.78 -9.40 -0.62
C SER A 107 -6.91 -8.31 0.44
N THR A 108 -6.61 -7.04 0.13
CA THR A 108 -6.82 -5.95 1.08
C THR A 108 -8.28 -5.86 1.52
N LEU A 109 -9.21 -5.87 0.56
CA LEU A 109 -10.65 -5.85 0.86
C LEU A 109 -11.10 -7.11 1.61
N GLY A 110 -10.58 -8.27 1.21
CA GLY A 110 -10.95 -9.56 1.79
C GLY A 110 -10.48 -9.75 3.24
N LEU A 111 -9.35 -9.14 3.60
CA LEU A 111 -8.74 -9.28 4.94
C LEU A 111 -9.02 -8.09 5.87
N LYS A 112 -9.88 -7.13 5.48
CA LYS A 112 -10.20 -5.95 6.30
C LYS A 112 -10.60 -6.32 7.72
N LYS A 113 -11.43 -7.35 7.89
CA LYS A 113 -11.88 -7.80 9.19
C LYS A 113 -10.72 -8.36 10.02
N ASP A 114 -9.85 -9.15 9.40
CA ASP A 114 -8.66 -9.69 10.08
C ASP A 114 -7.75 -8.54 10.56
N PHE A 115 -7.55 -7.48 9.74
CA PHE A 115 -6.75 -6.32 10.14
C PHE A 115 -7.33 -5.54 11.32
N GLU A 116 -8.67 -5.39 11.38
CA GLU A 116 -9.36 -4.75 12.51
C GLU A 116 -9.27 -5.59 13.79
N GLU A 117 -9.45 -6.91 13.68
CA GLU A 117 -9.38 -7.84 14.81
C GLU A 117 -7.99 -7.87 15.43
N GLU A 118 -6.96 -7.94 14.58
CA GLU A 118 -5.55 -8.00 14.99
C GLU A 118 -4.95 -6.61 15.31
N LYS A 119 -5.66 -5.54 14.99
CA LYS A 119 -5.23 -4.14 15.22
C LYS A 119 -3.86 -3.83 14.62
N ILE A 120 -3.59 -4.38 13.44
CA ILE A 120 -2.36 -4.15 12.69
C ILE A 120 -2.57 -3.03 11.68
N ALA A 121 -1.71 -2.02 11.72
CA ALA A 121 -1.70 -0.97 10.70
C ALA A 121 -1.33 -1.56 9.33
N VAL A 122 -2.10 -1.19 8.30
CA VAL A 122 -1.92 -1.68 6.93
C VAL A 122 -1.76 -0.51 5.97
N ILE A 123 -0.70 -0.53 5.17
CA ILE A 123 -0.52 0.39 4.06
C ILE A 123 -0.54 -0.44 2.77
N PRO A 124 -1.68 -0.48 2.07
CA PRO A 124 -1.77 -1.24 0.83
C PRO A 124 -1.19 -0.46 -0.35
N ALA A 125 -0.64 -1.17 -1.33
CA ALA A 125 -0.39 -0.61 -2.66
C ALA A 125 -1.67 -0.45 -3.48
N SER A 126 -2.79 -0.85 -2.91
CA SER A 126 -4.13 -0.68 -3.47
C SER A 126 -4.80 0.56 -2.90
N PHE A 127 -5.12 1.51 -3.75
CA PHE A 127 -5.83 2.75 -3.37
C PHE A 127 -7.34 2.65 -3.64
N HIS A 128 -7.91 1.47 -3.48
CA HIS A 128 -9.35 1.26 -3.61
C HIS A 128 -10.08 1.99 -2.48
N ARG A 129 -11.10 2.81 -2.82
CA ARG A 129 -11.84 3.61 -1.84
C ARG A 129 -12.44 2.76 -0.73
N GLY A 130 -12.98 1.59 -1.07
CA GLY A 130 -13.54 0.65 -0.10
C GLY A 130 -12.56 0.16 0.98
N ASN A 131 -11.26 0.39 0.82
CA ASN A 131 -10.29 0.09 1.88
C ASN A 131 -10.51 0.95 3.13
N LEU A 132 -10.97 2.20 2.96
CA LEU A 132 -11.19 3.14 4.05
C LEU A 132 -12.57 2.99 4.72
N GLU A 133 -13.52 2.34 4.05
CA GLU A 133 -14.87 2.18 4.58
C GLU A 133 -14.88 1.24 5.78
N ASN A 134 -15.38 1.71 6.93
CA ASN A 134 -15.42 0.92 8.16
C ASN A 134 -14.06 0.29 8.53
N SER A 135 -12.96 1.02 8.33
CA SER A 135 -11.62 0.60 8.72
C SER A 135 -10.90 1.66 9.52
N ASN A 136 -10.26 1.23 10.63
CA ASN A 136 -9.43 2.08 11.49
C ASN A 136 -7.94 1.79 11.31
N TYR A 137 -7.59 0.71 10.61
CA TYR A 137 -6.22 0.21 10.51
C TYR A 137 -5.67 0.22 9.09
N ILE A 138 -6.45 0.63 8.08
CA ILE A 138 -5.95 0.77 6.71
C ILE A 138 -5.72 2.24 6.38
N PHE A 139 -4.52 2.56 5.88
CA PHE A 139 -4.08 3.92 5.57
C PHE A 139 -3.68 4.02 4.11
N LEU A 140 -4.28 4.94 3.37
CA LEU A 140 -3.90 5.22 1.98
C LEU A 140 -2.97 6.44 1.93
N PRO A 141 -1.77 6.33 1.39
CA PRO A 141 -0.81 7.44 1.31
C PRO A 141 -1.13 8.46 0.20
N VAL A 142 -2.06 8.14 -0.69
CA VAL A 142 -2.46 8.98 -1.83
C VAL A 142 -3.97 8.89 -2.07
N ALA A 143 -4.49 9.74 -2.98
CA ALA A 143 -5.89 9.73 -3.39
C ALA A 143 -6.34 8.35 -3.91
N SER A 144 -7.59 7.99 -3.64
CA SER A 144 -8.16 6.72 -4.11
C SER A 144 -8.21 6.64 -5.64
N TYR A 145 -8.29 5.42 -6.17
CA TYR A 145 -8.45 5.21 -7.63
C TYR A 145 -9.67 5.93 -8.19
N SER A 146 -10.77 5.98 -7.44
CA SER A 146 -11.99 6.71 -7.84
C SER A 146 -11.71 8.19 -8.03
N GLU A 147 -11.05 8.83 -7.08
CA GLU A 147 -10.67 10.25 -7.17
C GLU A 147 -9.70 10.50 -8.31
N GLN A 148 -8.71 9.63 -8.50
CA GLN A 148 -7.76 9.73 -9.60
C GLN A 148 -8.46 9.68 -10.97
N VAL A 149 -9.38 8.73 -11.18
CA VAL A 149 -10.11 8.60 -12.46
C VAL A 149 -11.08 9.77 -12.66
N ILE A 150 -11.75 10.26 -11.62
CA ILE A 150 -12.63 11.43 -11.71
C ILE A 150 -11.83 12.67 -12.11
N VAL A 151 -10.70 12.96 -11.47
CA VAL A 151 -9.84 14.11 -11.80
C VAL A 151 -9.30 14.01 -13.23
N MET A 152 -8.89 12.81 -13.68
CA MET A 152 -8.49 12.61 -15.08
C MET A 152 -9.65 12.86 -16.05
N SER A 153 -10.85 12.45 -15.69
CA SER A 153 -12.06 12.67 -16.48
C SER A 153 -12.46 14.15 -16.55
N GLU A 154 -12.30 14.87 -15.44
CA GLU A 154 -12.45 16.34 -15.41
C GLU A 154 -11.43 17.04 -16.31
N TYR A 155 -10.18 16.56 -16.29
CA TYR A 155 -9.16 17.08 -17.18
C TYR A 155 -9.53 16.88 -18.66
N VAL A 156 -10.03 15.70 -19.03
CA VAL A 156 -10.54 15.43 -20.39
C VAL A 156 -11.70 16.35 -20.73
N ALA A 157 -12.68 16.49 -19.85
CA ALA A 157 -13.85 17.37 -20.05
C ALA A 157 -13.45 18.82 -20.30
N ASN A 158 -12.47 19.32 -19.53
CA ASN A 158 -12.04 20.72 -19.58
C ASN A 158 -11.06 21.03 -20.73
N ASN A 159 -10.37 20.03 -21.28
CA ASN A 159 -9.34 20.23 -22.31
C ASN A 159 -9.73 19.65 -23.68
N HIS A 160 -10.92 19.05 -23.81
CA HIS A 160 -11.41 18.56 -25.10
C HIS A 160 -11.57 19.70 -26.10
N LYS A 161 -10.92 19.57 -27.25
CA LYS A 161 -10.95 20.59 -28.30
C LYS A 161 -12.00 20.33 -29.38
N GLY A 162 -12.67 19.19 -29.33
CA GLY A 162 -13.79 18.87 -30.21
C GLY A 162 -15.09 19.58 -29.79
N GLY A 163 -16.06 19.63 -30.68
CA GLY A 163 -17.38 20.11 -30.31
C GLY A 163 -18.17 19.07 -29.51
N GLY A 164 -18.94 19.51 -28.49
CA GLY A 164 -19.82 18.65 -27.73
C GLY A 164 -19.15 17.96 -26.53
N THR A 165 -19.84 16.98 -25.94
CA THR A 165 -19.36 16.21 -24.81
C THR A 165 -18.29 15.19 -25.27
N PRO A 166 -17.11 15.16 -24.64
CA PRO A 166 -16.08 14.18 -25.00
C PRO A 166 -16.54 12.75 -24.74
N LYS A 167 -16.33 11.89 -25.72
CA LYS A 167 -16.59 10.46 -25.63
C LYS A 167 -15.36 9.73 -25.13
N VAL A 168 -15.53 8.90 -24.10
CA VAL A 168 -14.44 8.15 -23.51
C VAL A 168 -14.77 6.67 -23.42
N ALA A 169 -13.75 5.82 -23.51
CA ALA A 169 -13.83 4.42 -23.18
C ALA A 169 -12.97 4.14 -21.92
N LEU A 170 -13.51 3.36 -21.01
CA LEU A 170 -12.78 2.95 -19.81
C LEU A 170 -12.17 1.56 -20.02
N PHE A 171 -10.85 1.45 -19.90
CA PHE A 171 -10.13 0.18 -19.92
C PHE A 171 -9.85 -0.26 -18.50
N LEU A 172 -10.37 -1.40 -18.11
CA LEU A 172 -10.27 -1.91 -16.76
C LEU A 172 -9.53 -3.23 -16.72
N HIS A 173 -8.63 -3.40 -15.75
CA HIS A 173 -8.11 -4.73 -15.44
C HIS A 173 -9.26 -5.58 -14.86
N PRO A 174 -9.40 -6.89 -15.24
CA PRO A 174 -10.51 -7.74 -14.83
C PRO A 174 -10.37 -8.24 -13.38
N SER A 175 -10.15 -7.33 -12.44
CA SER A 175 -10.00 -7.58 -11.01
C SER A 175 -10.62 -6.45 -10.19
N ALA A 176 -10.68 -6.60 -8.87
CA ALA A 176 -11.11 -5.54 -7.96
C ALA A 176 -10.31 -4.25 -8.13
N PHE A 177 -9.02 -4.33 -8.51
CA PHE A 177 -8.19 -3.19 -8.82
C PHE A 177 -8.78 -2.33 -9.95
N GLY A 178 -9.02 -2.93 -11.12
CA GLY A 178 -9.52 -2.18 -12.28
C GLY A 178 -10.99 -1.77 -12.17
N ARG A 179 -11.82 -2.62 -11.53
CA ARG A 179 -13.26 -2.33 -11.38
C ARG A 179 -13.56 -1.30 -10.30
N GLY A 180 -12.63 -1.07 -9.37
CA GLY A 180 -12.84 -0.23 -8.20
C GLY A 180 -13.40 1.16 -8.49
N PRO A 181 -12.82 1.95 -9.42
CA PRO A 181 -13.28 3.31 -9.70
C PRO A 181 -14.54 3.40 -10.56
N LEU A 182 -15.02 2.29 -11.16
CA LEU A 182 -16.08 2.33 -12.18
C LEU A 182 -17.39 2.94 -11.67
N ALA A 183 -17.88 2.47 -10.53
CA ALA A 183 -19.16 2.91 -9.98
C ALA A 183 -19.14 4.40 -9.62
N ASP A 184 -18.06 4.85 -9.00
CA ASP A 184 -17.88 6.26 -8.60
C ASP A 184 -17.73 7.17 -9.83
N THR A 185 -17.01 6.73 -10.87
CA THR A 185 -16.90 7.47 -12.13
C THR A 185 -18.24 7.60 -12.83
N GLN A 186 -19.03 6.52 -12.89
CA GLN A 186 -20.39 6.56 -13.45
C GLN A 186 -21.32 7.46 -12.62
N ALA A 187 -21.19 7.47 -11.31
CA ALA A 187 -21.94 8.36 -10.43
C ALA A 187 -21.55 9.83 -10.66
N ALA A 188 -20.27 10.14 -10.85
CA ALA A 188 -19.81 11.49 -11.17
C ALA A 188 -20.36 11.98 -12.51
N VAL A 189 -20.42 11.12 -13.53
CA VAL A 189 -21.06 11.46 -14.83
C VAL A 189 -22.54 11.76 -14.64
N LYS A 190 -23.26 10.95 -13.86
CA LYS A 190 -24.69 11.23 -13.53
C LYS A 190 -24.86 12.54 -12.75
N ALA A 191 -23.87 12.93 -11.95
CA ALA A 191 -23.86 14.17 -11.18
C ALA A 191 -23.43 15.41 -11.99
N GLY A 192 -23.10 15.26 -13.27
CA GLY A 192 -22.80 16.39 -14.17
C GLY A 192 -21.35 16.47 -14.66
N LEU A 193 -20.50 15.49 -14.39
CA LEU A 193 -19.17 15.41 -15.04
C LEU A 193 -19.39 15.29 -16.55
N ASN A 194 -18.89 16.27 -17.31
CA ASN A 194 -19.17 16.42 -18.73
C ASN A 194 -18.31 15.49 -19.60
N ILE A 195 -18.54 14.18 -19.50
CA ILE A 195 -18.04 13.15 -20.39
C ILE A 195 -19.15 12.14 -20.71
N GLU A 196 -19.06 11.47 -21.86
CA GLU A 196 -19.89 10.32 -22.22
C GLU A 196 -19.05 9.04 -22.17
N ILE A 197 -19.36 8.13 -21.24
CA ILE A 197 -18.73 6.80 -21.21
C ILE A 197 -19.44 5.93 -22.24
N VAL A 198 -18.84 5.77 -23.42
CA VAL A 198 -19.43 5.00 -24.53
C VAL A 198 -19.21 3.50 -24.40
N GLU A 199 -18.15 3.10 -23.69
CA GLU A 199 -17.86 1.68 -23.47
C GLU A 199 -16.97 1.48 -22.24
N VAL A 200 -17.21 0.36 -21.55
CA VAL A 200 -16.30 -0.17 -20.51
C VAL A 200 -15.75 -1.49 -21.02
N VAL A 201 -14.44 -1.59 -21.11
CA VAL A 201 -13.73 -2.75 -21.64
C VAL A 201 -12.89 -3.37 -20.54
N GLU A 202 -13.19 -4.60 -20.16
CA GLU A 202 -12.27 -5.39 -19.34
C GLU A 202 -11.16 -5.94 -20.24
N HIS A 203 -9.94 -5.59 -19.93
CA HIS A 203 -8.75 -5.91 -20.70
C HIS A 203 -7.72 -6.60 -19.82
N GLY A 204 -7.27 -7.76 -20.25
CA GLY A 204 -6.23 -8.53 -19.58
C GLY A 204 -4.83 -8.23 -20.12
N LYS A 205 -4.07 -9.29 -20.38
CA LYS A 205 -2.68 -9.20 -20.87
C LYS A 205 -2.54 -9.25 -22.39
N ASP A 206 -3.60 -8.99 -23.13
CA ASP A 206 -3.54 -9.00 -24.60
C ASP A 206 -2.63 -7.84 -25.07
N LEU A 207 -1.63 -8.19 -25.86
CA LEU A 207 -0.65 -7.22 -26.36
C LEU A 207 -1.15 -6.46 -27.61
N ASP A 208 -2.07 -7.06 -28.38
CA ASP A 208 -2.64 -6.44 -29.57
C ASP A 208 -4.07 -5.92 -29.33
N ASN A 209 -4.16 -4.62 -29.16
CA ASN A 209 -5.42 -3.91 -28.96
C ASN A 209 -5.97 -3.25 -30.25
N THR A 210 -5.35 -3.49 -31.40
CA THR A 210 -5.64 -2.77 -32.65
C THR A 210 -7.12 -2.87 -33.06
N ALA A 211 -7.70 -4.06 -33.04
CA ALA A 211 -9.10 -4.26 -33.44
C ALA A 211 -10.07 -3.53 -32.48
N MET A 212 -9.79 -3.60 -31.19
CA MET A 212 -10.58 -2.92 -30.17
C MET A 212 -10.50 -1.40 -30.30
N LEU A 213 -9.30 -0.84 -30.45
CA LEU A 213 -9.11 0.60 -30.62
C LEU A 213 -9.83 1.09 -31.89
N LYS A 214 -9.72 0.38 -33.03
CA LYS A 214 -10.47 0.74 -34.24
C LYS A 214 -11.98 0.75 -34.01
N ARG A 215 -12.51 -0.23 -33.26
CA ARG A 215 -13.93 -0.27 -32.89
C ARG A 215 -14.33 0.92 -32.00
N LEU A 216 -13.52 1.31 -31.04
CA LEU A 216 -13.80 2.46 -30.18
C LEU A 216 -13.73 3.77 -30.95
N MET A 217 -12.72 3.94 -31.83
CA MET A 217 -12.62 5.09 -32.73
C MET A 217 -13.86 5.23 -33.62
N SER A 218 -14.45 4.12 -34.11
CA SER A 218 -15.70 4.17 -34.89
C SER A 218 -16.91 4.64 -34.08
N LYS A 219 -16.85 4.62 -32.74
CA LYS A 219 -17.87 5.18 -31.82
C LYS A 219 -17.61 6.66 -31.49
N GLY A 220 -16.51 7.22 -31.98
CA GLY A 220 -16.12 8.62 -31.77
C GLY A 220 -15.36 8.87 -30.47
N VAL A 221 -14.70 7.83 -29.92
CA VAL A 221 -13.77 7.99 -28.79
C VAL A 221 -12.49 8.67 -29.23
#